data_b96e0e132a329f6ea60a3802d91b2332
#
_entry.id   b96e0e132a329f6ea60a3802d91b2332
#
_cell.length_a   1.000
_cell.length_b   1.000
_cell.length_c   1.000
_cell.angle_alpha   90.00
_cell.angle_beta   90.00
_cell.angle_gamma   90.00
#
_symmetry.space_group_name_H-M   'P 1'
#
loop_
_entity.id
_entity.type
_entity.pdbx_description
1 polymer ?
#
loop_
_entity_poly.entity_id
_entity_poly.type
_entity_poly.pdbx_seq_one_letter_code
_entity_poly.pdbx_strand_id
1 'polypeptide(L)'
;EKWKNICIRQLTKDKVTMREFNKNIRSIVKEFDEIELLDIKKPRVGIVGEILVKFMPAANNYLVDLLEAEGAEAVMPDLMGFLLYCAENANFKKDYLGASKKSAFINNSVIKLLEWFRKGAKQALKESKRFTPPATIQETANLAKDLVSLGNQTGEGWLLTGEMIELIHNGAGNIVCCQPFACLPNHIVGKGVIKELRAAFPEANIIAVDYDPGASEVNQLNRIKLMLATANKNLEKSEN
;
A
#
# COMPACT_ATOMS: atom_id res chain seq x y z
N GLU A 1 -6.81 6.19 19.21
CA GLU A 1 -6.61 7.49 19.86
C GLU A 1 -5.46 7.46 20.89
N LYS A 2 -5.39 6.44 21.79
CA LYS A 2 -4.33 6.28 22.80
C LYS A 2 -2.92 6.38 22.17
N TRP A 3 -2.61 5.53 21.20
CA TRP A 3 -1.30 5.45 20.58
C TRP A 3 -0.97 6.68 19.72
N LYS A 4 -1.94 7.26 19.03
CA LYS A 4 -1.78 8.53 18.33
C LYS A 4 -1.25 9.60 19.27
N ASN A 5 -1.88 9.78 20.44
CA ASN A 5 -1.48 10.79 21.43
C ASN A 5 -0.09 10.49 22.06
N ILE A 6 0.26 9.21 22.24
CA ILE A 6 1.59 8.80 22.72
C ILE A 6 2.66 9.13 21.67
N CYS A 7 2.41 8.79 20.38
CA CYS A 7 3.34 9.08 19.29
C CYS A 7 3.54 10.58 19.10
N ILE A 8 2.45 11.39 19.12
CA ILE A 8 2.56 12.85 19.02
C ILE A 8 3.44 13.39 20.15
N ARG A 9 3.18 12.99 21.41
CA ARG A 9 4.00 13.41 22.57
C ARG A 9 5.45 12.95 22.45
N GLN A 10 5.74 11.81 21.83
CA GLN A 10 7.09 11.36 21.59
C GLN A 10 7.80 12.24 20.55
N LEU A 11 7.11 12.55 19.44
CA LEU A 11 7.68 13.38 18.36
C LEU A 11 7.94 14.83 18.77
N THR A 12 7.22 15.33 19.79
CA THR A 12 7.41 16.71 20.32
C THR A 12 8.50 16.82 21.37
N LYS A 13 9.18 15.74 21.72
CA LYS A 13 10.33 15.79 22.65
C LYS A 13 11.59 16.29 21.95
N ASP A 14 12.42 17.03 22.68
CA ASP A 14 13.72 17.50 22.18
C ASP A 14 14.67 16.36 21.76
N LYS A 15 14.55 15.21 22.41
CA LYS A 15 15.35 14.02 22.12
C LYS A 15 14.50 12.75 22.18
N VAL A 16 14.56 11.95 21.13
CA VAL A 16 13.97 10.61 21.07
C VAL A 16 15.08 9.60 20.87
N THR A 17 15.19 8.61 21.75
CA THR A 17 16.17 7.53 21.61
C THR A 17 15.59 6.37 20.80
N MET A 18 16.43 5.65 20.04
CA MET A 18 16.04 4.42 19.33
C MET A 18 15.46 3.34 20.26
N ARG A 19 15.94 3.30 21.51
CA ARG A 19 15.40 2.37 22.51
C ARG A 19 13.94 2.70 22.86
N GLU A 20 13.64 3.97 23.08
CA GLU A 20 12.28 4.44 23.39
C GLU A 20 11.35 4.25 22.17
N PHE A 21 11.82 4.61 20.99
CA PHE A 21 11.10 4.38 19.73
C PHE A 21 10.74 2.90 19.55
N ASN A 22 11.71 2.00 19.61
CA ASN A 22 11.48 0.55 19.45
C ASN A 22 10.60 -0.02 20.58
N LYS A 23 10.68 0.49 21.81
CA LYS A 23 9.78 0.10 22.89
C LYS A 23 8.33 0.44 22.56
N ASN A 24 8.08 1.66 22.06
CA ASN A 24 6.72 2.06 21.69
C ASN A 24 6.17 1.22 20.53
N ILE A 25 6.97 0.98 19.49
CA ILE A 25 6.56 0.12 18.36
C ILE A 25 6.15 -1.28 18.85
N ARG A 26 6.97 -1.92 19.68
CA ARG A 26 6.63 -3.24 20.23
C ARG A 26 5.35 -3.21 21.06
N SER A 27 5.16 -2.15 21.85
CA SER A 27 3.94 -2.00 22.66
C SER A 27 2.70 -1.79 21.79
N ILE A 28 2.83 -1.02 20.70
CA ILE A 28 1.75 -0.84 19.71
C ILE A 28 1.35 -2.21 19.15
N VAL A 29 2.29 -2.93 18.55
CA VAL A 29 2.01 -4.22 17.91
C VAL A 29 1.39 -5.19 18.91
N LYS A 30 1.97 -5.30 20.12
CA LYS A 30 1.44 -6.17 21.17
C LYS A 30 0.01 -5.83 21.56
N GLU A 31 -0.30 -4.56 21.82
CA GLU A 31 -1.65 -4.16 22.22
C GLU A 31 -2.67 -4.38 21.09
N PHE A 32 -2.28 -4.19 19.82
CA PHE A 32 -3.16 -4.51 18.70
C PHE A 32 -3.35 -6.01 18.49
N ASP A 33 -2.34 -6.84 18.79
CA ASP A 33 -2.46 -8.31 18.81
C ASP A 33 -3.41 -8.82 19.90
N GLU A 34 -3.53 -8.06 21.00
CA GLU A 34 -4.35 -8.41 22.17
C GLU A 34 -5.81 -7.91 22.06
N ILE A 35 -6.16 -7.13 21.04
CA ILE A 35 -7.55 -6.68 20.82
C ILE A 35 -8.42 -7.92 20.56
N GLU A 36 -9.51 -8.04 21.29
CA GLU A 36 -10.49 -9.09 21.04
C GLU A 36 -11.15 -8.88 19.66
N LEU A 37 -11.17 -9.94 18.85
CA LEU A 37 -11.78 -9.91 17.52
C LEU A 37 -13.15 -10.58 17.58
N LEU A 38 -14.07 -10.03 16.80
CA LEU A 38 -15.32 -10.70 16.49
C LEU A 38 -15.03 -11.85 15.51
N ASP A 39 -15.71 -12.98 15.66
CA ASP A 39 -15.63 -14.11 14.72
C ASP A 39 -16.47 -13.82 13.46
N ILE A 40 -16.05 -12.78 12.76
CA ILE A 40 -16.70 -12.32 11.52
C ILE A 40 -15.63 -12.15 10.46
N LYS A 41 -15.73 -12.91 9.38
CA LYS A 41 -14.89 -12.71 8.21
C LYS A 41 -15.42 -11.56 7.36
N LYS A 42 -14.51 -10.71 6.92
CA LYS A 42 -14.81 -9.57 6.05
C LYS A 42 -13.99 -9.65 4.78
N PRO A 43 -14.53 -9.23 3.62
CA PRO A 43 -13.72 -9.12 2.43
C PRO A 43 -12.64 -8.06 2.64
N ARG A 44 -11.39 -8.43 2.33
CA ARG A 44 -10.25 -7.52 2.42
C ARG A 44 -10.11 -6.75 1.12
N VAL A 45 -10.03 -5.42 1.21
CA VAL A 45 -9.94 -4.52 0.07
C VAL A 45 -8.64 -3.72 0.12
N GLY A 46 -7.76 -3.98 -0.85
CA GLY A 46 -6.53 -3.22 -1.05
C GLY A 46 -6.81 -1.83 -1.62
N ILE A 47 -6.10 -0.82 -1.12
CA ILE A 47 -6.15 0.56 -1.63
C ILE A 47 -4.78 0.92 -2.15
N VAL A 48 -4.68 1.15 -3.45
CA VAL A 48 -3.46 1.62 -4.13
C VAL A 48 -3.79 2.86 -4.97
N GLY A 49 -2.81 3.51 -5.54
CA GLY A 49 -3.06 4.62 -6.45
C GLY A 49 -2.12 5.80 -6.25
N GLU A 50 -2.52 6.95 -6.77
CA GLU A 50 -1.76 8.20 -6.66
C GLU A 50 -1.58 8.58 -5.19
N ILE A 51 -0.38 9.00 -4.86
CA ILE A 51 0.08 9.11 -3.47
C ILE A 51 -0.78 10.08 -2.64
N LEU A 52 -1.13 11.24 -3.19
CA LEU A 52 -1.98 12.21 -2.50
C LEU A 52 -3.40 11.69 -2.36
N VAL A 53 -4.00 11.20 -3.44
CA VAL A 53 -5.36 10.67 -3.46
C VAL A 53 -5.47 9.46 -2.51
N LYS A 54 -4.48 8.57 -2.50
CA LYS A 54 -4.46 7.40 -1.60
C LYS A 54 -4.46 7.79 -0.12
N PHE A 55 -3.61 8.74 0.28
CA PHE A 55 -3.37 9.04 1.70
C PHE A 55 -4.17 10.23 2.26
N MET A 56 -4.87 10.99 1.43
CA MET A 56 -5.66 12.14 1.85
C MET A 56 -7.17 11.82 1.81
N PRO A 57 -7.83 11.56 2.95
CA PRO A 57 -9.24 11.17 2.97
C PRO A 57 -10.16 12.14 2.23
N ALA A 58 -9.92 13.45 2.33
CA ALA A 58 -10.70 14.45 1.61
C ALA A 58 -10.53 14.38 0.08
N ALA A 59 -9.42 13.81 -0.43
CA ALA A 59 -9.18 13.67 -1.86
C ALA A 59 -9.79 12.39 -2.45
N ASN A 60 -10.16 11.41 -1.61
CA ASN A 60 -10.74 10.14 -2.03
C ASN A 60 -12.14 9.88 -1.44
N ASN A 61 -12.83 10.95 -1.03
CA ASN A 61 -14.18 10.88 -0.46
C ASN A 61 -14.28 9.91 0.72
N TYR A 62 -13.26 9.92 1.60
CA TYR A 62 -13.19 9.06 2.80
C TYR A 62 -13.34 7.58 2.47
N LEU A 63 -12.62 7.09 1.46
CA LEU A 63 -12.73 5.73 0.94
C LEU A 63 -12.57 4.64 2.02
N VAL A 64 -11.65 4.80 2.97
CA VAL A 64 -11.46 3.83 4.06
C VAL A 64 -12.74 3.73 4.90
N ASP A 65 -13.29 4.86 5.32
CA ASP A 65 -14.53 4.91 6.12
C ASP A 65 -15.71 4.31 5.35
N LEU A 66 -15.78 4.57 4.04
CA LEU A 66 -16.78 3.98 3.16
C LEU A 66 -16.68 2.45 3.10
N LEU A 67 -15.46 1.91 2.89
CA LEU A 67 -15.24 0.46 2.81
C LEU A 67 -15.58 -0.23 4.13
N GLU A 68 -15.19 0.36 5.26
CA GLU A 68 -15.50 -0.15 6.60
C GLU A 68 -16.99 -0.09 6.90
N ALA A 69 -17.69 0.99 6.53
CA ALA A 69 -19.14 1.13 6.67
C ALA A 69 -19.91 0.11 5.82
N GLU A 70 -19.41 -0.25 4.65
CA GLU A 70 -19.97 -1.28 3.76
C GLU A 70 -19.54 -2.71 4.19
N GLY A 71 -18.85 -2.87 5.32
CA GLY A 71 -18.51 -4.16 5.92
C GLY A 71 -17.22 -4.81 5.45
N ALA A 72 -16.36 -4.10 4.74
CA ALA A 72 -15.04 -4.60 4.31
C ALA A 72 -13.92 -4.24 5.31
N GLU A 73 -12.77 -4.90 5.19
CA GLU A 73 -11.50 -4.54 5.85
C GLU A 73 -10.63 -3.80 4.83
N ALA A 74 -10.35 -2.52 5.08
CA ALA A 74 -9.47 -1.73 4.23
C ALA A 74 -7.99 -2.05 4.51
N VAL A 75 -7.21 -2.33 3.46
CA VAL A 75 -5.77 -2.65 3.55
C VAL A 75 -5.00 -1.69 2.63
N MET A 76 -4.10 -0.89 3.22
CA MET A 76 -3.35 0.11 2.47
C MET A 76 -1.85 -0.04 2.70
N PRO A 77 -1.02 -0.14 1.63
CA PRO A 77 0.44 -0.09 1.74
C PRO A 77 0.92 1.21 2.38
N ASP A 78 2.05 1.14 3.08
CA ASP A 78 2.58 2.27 3.84
C ASP A 78 3.23 3.35 2.93
N LEU A 79 3.31 4.59 3.46
CA LEU A 79 3.97 5.70 2.76
C LEU A 79 5.49 5.49 2.64
N MET A 80 6.10 4.70 3.53
CA MET A 80 7.53 4.44 3.51
C MET A 80 7.93 3.62 2.28
N GLY A 81 7.04 2.74 1.79
CA GLY A 81 7.22 2.02 0.53
C GLY A 81 7.47 2.98 -0.63
N PHE A 82 6.71 4.07 -0.73
CA PHE A 82 6.91 5.10 -1.75
C PHE A 82 8.24 5.84 -1.60
N LEU A 83 8.67 6.17 -0.39
CA LEU A 83 9.96 6.82 -0.16
C LEU A 83 11.13 5.90 -0.53
N LEU A 84 11.04 4.62 -0.21
CA LEU A 84 12.03 3.61 -0.61
C LEU A 84 12.04 3.41 -2.13
N TYR A 85 10.88 3.41 -2.78
CA TYR A 85 10.76 3.38 -4.24
C TYR A 85 11.47 4.57 -4.88
N CYS A 86 11.28 5.79 -4.39
CA CYS A 86 11.96 6.97 -4.89
C CYS A 86 13.50 6.83 -4.83
N ALA A 87 14.01 6.23 -3.75
CA ALA A 87 15.45 5.97 -3.62
C ALA A 87 15.92 4.82 -4.55
N GLU A 88 15.15 3.73 -4.65
CA GLU A 88 15.47 2.57 -5.50
C GLU A 88 15.50 2.92 -6.99
N ASN A 89 14.70 3.89 -7.42
CA ASN A 89 14.68 4.38 -8.80
C ASN A 89 16.05 4.91 -9.27
N ALA A 90 16.96 5.29 -8.36
CA ALA A 90 18.32 5.66 -8.74
C ALA A 90 19.10 4.47 -9.34
N ASN A 91 18.84 3.25 -8.87
CA ASN A 91 19.42 2.03 -9.42
C ASN A 91 18.88 1.75 -10.83
N PHE A 92 17.57 1.81 -11.00
CA PHE A 92 16.95 1.57 -12.30
C PHE A 92 17.24 2.68 -13.32
N LYS A 93 17.35 3.94 -12.88
CA LYS A 93 17.83 5.05 -13.73
C LYS A 93 19.24 4.81 -14.22
N LYS A 94 20.13 4.28 -13.37
CA LYS A 94 21.48 3.88 -13.77
C LYS A 94 21.43 2.77 -14.83
N ASP A 95 20.61 1.74 -14.62
CA ASP A 95 20.58 0.55 -15.45
C ASP A 95 19.85 0.76 -16.79
N TYR A 96 18.74 1.54 -16.78
CA TYR A 96 17.91 1.77 -17.98
C TYR A 96 18.21 3.09 -18.69
N LEU A 97 18.70 4.13 -17.99
CA LEU A 97 18.85 5.48 -18.53
C LEU A 97 20.29 6.00 -18.46
N GLY A 98 21.25 5.18 -18.07
CA GLY A 98 22.66 5.57 -18.00
C GLY A 98 22.97 6.62 -16.91
N ALA A 99 22.16 6.74 -15.86
CA ALA A 99 22.39 7.69 -14.79
C ALA A 99 23.64 7.36 -13.96
N SER A 100 24.09 8.32 -13.16
CA SER A 100 25.33 8.26 -12.40
C SER A 100 25.37 7.12 -11.38
N LYS A 101 26.43 6.30 -11.39
CA LYS A 101 26.72 5.29 -10.36
C LYS A 101 26.84 5.90 -8.96
N LYS A 102 27.31 7.17 -8.85
CA LYS A 102 27.41 7.89 -7.57
C LYS A 102 26.02 8.14 -6.98
N SER A 103 25.03 8.51 -7.80
CA SER A 103 23.64 8.68 -7.37
C SER A 103 23.08 7.38 -6.83
N ALA A 104 23.25 6.27 -7.54
CA ALA A 104 22.82 4.95 -7.10
C ALA A 104 23.46 4.55 -5.75
N PHE A 105 24.76 4.80 -5.57
CA PHE A 105 25.45 4.52 -4.31
C PHE A 105 24.89 5.32 -3.12
N ILE A 106 24.65 6.63 -3.32
CA ILE A 106 24.06 7.48 -2.27
C ILE A 106 22.67 6.98 -1.89
N ASN A 107 21.81 6.72 -2.87
CA ASN A 107 20.44 6.26 -2.62
C ASN A 107 20.41 4.87 -1.97
N ASN A 108 21.30 3.96 -2.33
CA ASN A 108 21.45 2.68 -1.64
C ASN A 108 21.85 2.85 -0.16
N SER A 109 22.65 3.86 0.15
CA SER A 109 23.01 4.19 1.54
C SER A 109 21.80 4.74 2.31
N VAL A 110 20.94 5.54 1.65
CA VAL A 110 19.66 6.03 2.21
C VAL A 110 18.73 4.84 2.48
N ILE A 111 18.56 3.92 1.53
CA ILE A 111 17.73 2.72 1.72
C ILE A 111 18.22 1.90 2.93
N LYS A 112 19.52 1.65 3.02
CA LYS A 112 20.11 0.92 4.17
C LYS A 112 19.84 1.63 5.51
N LEU A 113 19.95 2.95 5.54
CA LEU A 113 19.68 3.76 6.72
C LEU A 113 18.20 3.66 7.12
N LEU A 114 17.27 3.84 6.18
CA LEU A 114 15.84 3.72 6.42
C LEU A 114 15.46 2.30 6.89
N GLU A 115 15.97 1.26 6.25
CA GLU A 115 15.75 -0.12 6.68
C GLU A 115 16.35 -0.43 8.06
N TRP A 116 17.47 0.21 8.42
CA TRP A 116 18.02 0.10 9.78
C TRP A 116 17.06 0.69 10.82
N PHE A 117 16.46 1.86 10.55
CA PHE A 117 15.43 2.44 11.42
C PHE A 117 14.17 1.57 11.50
N ARG A 118 13.77 0.94 10.40
CA ARG A 118 12.59 0.06 10.33
C ARG A 118 12.81 -1.30 10.97
N LYS A 119 14.06 -1.70 11.24
CA LYS A 119 14.39 -3.04 11.74
C LYS A 119 13.59 -3.42 12.99
N GLY A 120 13.43 -2.50 13.94
CA GLY A 120 12.66 -2.75 15.17
C GLY A 120 11.17 -2.98 14.92
N ALA A 121 10.58 -2.20 14.00
CA ALA A 121 9.18 -2.35 13.59
C ALA A 121 8.97 -3.66 12.83
N LYS A 122 9.80 -3.97 11.84
CA LYS A 122 9.75 -5.24 11.10
C LYS A 122 9.88 -6.46 12.03
N GLN A 123 10.76 -6.38 13.03
CA GLN A 123 10.90 -7.45 14.01
C GLN A 123 9.65 -7.61 14.86
N ALA A 124 9.06 -6.53 15.36
CA ALA A 124 7.83 -6.57 16.14
C ALA A 124 6.66 -7.16 15.33
N LEU A 125 6.51 -6.76 14.07
CA LEU A 125 5.49 -7.31 13.16
C LEU A 125 5.73 -8.79 12.84
N LYS A 126 7.00 -9.21 12.70
CA LYS A 126 7.36 -10.62 12.47
C LYS A 126 7.03 -11.53 13.67
N GLU A 127 7.08 -10.96 14.87
CA GLU A 127 6.72 -11.65 16.13
C GLU A 127 5.21 -11.59 16.40
N SER A 128 4.45 -10.79 15.67
CA SER A 128 2.99 -10.64 15.78
C SER A 128 2.26 -11.91 15.33
N LYS A 129 1.10 -12.13 15.94
CA LYS A 129 0.18 -13.20 15.53
C LYS A 129 -0.74 -12.82 14.37
N ARG A 130 -0.91 -11.51 14.12
CA ARG A 130 -1.91 -10.98 13.20
C ARG A 130 -1.31 -10.17 12.06
N PHE A 131 -0.17 -9.54 12.30
CA PHE A 131 0.43 -8.60 11.36
C PHE A 131 1.66 -9.20 10.69
N THR A 132 1.88 -8.87 9.44
CA THR A 132 3.07 -9.24 8.68
C THR A 132 3.93 -8.02 8.42
N PRO A 133 5.27 -8.13 8.43
CA PRO A 133 6.12 -7.03 8.04
C PRO A 133 5.92 -6.71 6.56
N PRO A 134 5.98 -5.41 6.16
CA PRO A 134 5.93 -5.04 4.76
C PRO A 134 7.13 -5.62 3.99
N ALA A 135 6.93 -5.93 2.72
CA ALA A 135 7.99 -6.36 1.81
C ALA A 135 9.14 -5.35 1.74
N THR A 136 10.29 -5.80 1.31
CA THR A 136 11.38 -4.90 0.94
C THR A 136 11.08 -4.29 -0.44
N ILE A 137 11.64 -3.13 -0.72
CA ILE A 137 11.42 -2.49 -2.02
C ILE A 137 11.91 -3.35 -3.20
N GLN A 138 12.94 -4.16 -2.98
CA GLN A 138 13.46 -5.11 -3.97
C GLN A 138 12.49 -6.28 -4.22
N GLU A 139 11.83 -6.78 -3.17
CA GLU A 139 10.79 -7.80 -3.30
C GLU A 139 9.61 -7.24 -4.10
N THR A 140 9.11 -6.03 -3.78
CA THR A 140 8.04 -5.37 -4.52
C THR A 140 8.43 -5.11 -5.99
N ALA A 141 9.68 -4.68 -6.26
CA ALA A 141 10.19 -4.55 -7.63
C ALA A 141 10.21 -5.89 -8.38
N ASN A 142 10.61 -6.96 -7.71
CA ASN A 142 10.60 -8.30 -8.30
C ASN A 142 9.19 -8.81 -8.63
N LEU A 143 8.18 -8.42 -7.87
CA LEU A 143 6.78 -8.71 -8.20
C LEU A 143 6.32 -7.97 -9.46
N ALA A 144 6.72 -6.71 -9.63
CA ALA A 144 6.28 -5.87 -10.74
C ALA A 144 6.95 -6.20 -12.08
N LYS A 145 8.22 -6.62 -12.08
CA LYS A 145 9.11 -6.68 -13.26
C LYS A 145 8.60 -7.54 -14.43
N ASP A 146 7.80 -8.56 -14.13
CA ASP A 146 7.29 -9.49 -15.13
C ASP A 146 6.04 -8.95 -15.85
N LEU A 147 5.38 -7.93 -15.28
CA LEU A 147 4.20 -7.27 -15.85
C LEU A 147 4.50 -5.87 -16.40
N VAL A 148 5.41 -5.13 -15.75
CA VAL A 148 5.80 -3.79 -16.19
C VAL A 148 7.31 -3.62 -16.13
N SER A 149 7.87 -2.86 -17.07
CA SER A 149 9.29 -2.50 -17.00
C SER A 149 9.55 -1.61 -15.78
N LEU A 150 10.61 -1.92 -15.02
CA LEU A 150 11.10 -1.09 -13.92
C LEU A 150 11.66 0.27 -14.38
N GLY A 151 11.72 0.50 -15.68
CA GLY A 151 11.96 1.80 -16.30
C GLY A 151 10.77 2.76 -16.19
N ASN A 152 9.56 2.28 -15.86
CA ASN A 152 8.39 3.11 -15.58
C ASN A 152 8.50 3.72 -14.17
N GLN A 153 9.13 4.89 -14.06
CA GLN A 153 9.56 5.50 -12.79
C GLN A 153 8.91 6.87 -12.52
N THR A 154 8.01 7.31 -13.39
CA THR A 154 7.31 8.60 -13.21
C THR A 154 6.14 8.41 -12.26
N GLY A 155 5.97 9.33 -11.30
CA GLY A 155 4.98 9.20 -10.24
C GLY A 155 5.23 7.93 -9.42
N GLU A 156 4.20 7.14 -9.18
CA GLU A 156 4.25 5.86 -8.48
C GLU A 156 4.91 4.76 -9.32
N GLY A 157 4.90 4.90 -10.64
CA GLY A 157 5.58 4.02 -11.58
C GLY A 157 5.30 2.53 -11.31
N TRP A 158 6.33 1.70 -11.44
CA TRP A 158 6.25 0.25 -11.24
C TRP A 158 5.81 -0.16 -9.82
N LEU A 159 5.98 0.74 -8.81
CA LEU A 159 5.56 0.46 -7.43
C LEU A 159 4.07 0.14 -7.37
N LEU A 160 3.24 0.89 -8.11
CA LEU A 160 1.79 0.71 -8.12
C LEU A 160 1.38 -0.71 -8.53
N THR A 161 2.02 -1.24 -9.59
CA THR A 161 1.80 -2.63 -10.02
C THR A 161 2.31 -3.63 -8.97
N GLY A 162 3.49 -3.36 -8.38
CA GLY A 162 4.07 -4.20 -7.34
C GLY A 162 3.21 -4.26 -6.08
N GLU A 163 2.68 -3.12 -5.61
CA GLU A 163 1.75 -3.05 -4.47
C GLU A 163 0.46 -3.86 -4.74
N MET A 164 -0.09 -3.81 -5.95
CA MET A 164 -1.27 -4.62 -6.29
C MET A 164 -0.99 -6.12 -6.19
N ILE A 165 0.15 -6.58 -6.69
CA ILE A 165 0.55 -8.00 -6.61
C ILE A 165 0.83 -8.42 -5.17
N GLU A 166 1.50 -7.57 -4.39
CA GLU A 166 1.75 -7.81 -2.96
C GLU A 166 0.44 -7.96 -2.19
N LEU A 167 -0.55 -7.09 -2.45
CA LEU A 167 -1.88 -7.17 -1.84
C LEU A 167 -2.61 -8.47 -2.23
N ILE A 168 -2.55 -8.89 -3.48
CA ILE A 168 -3.14 -10.16 -3.94
C ILE A 168 -2.52 -11.34 -3.18
N HIS A 169 -1.19 -11.41 -3.10
CA HIS A 169 -0.49 -12.46 -2.37
C HIS A 169 -0.81 -12.47 -0.86
N ASN A 170 -1.13 -11.32 -0.29
CA ASN A 170 -1.51 -11.17 1.12
C ASN A 170 -3.02 -11.32 1.37
N GLY A 171 -3.79 -11.82 0.39
CA GLY A 171 -5.22 -12.10 0.53
C GLY A 171 -6.11 -10.85 0.48
N ALA A 172 -5.62 -9.72 -0.03
CA ALA A 172 -6.39 -8.50 -0.28
C ALA A 172 -6.55 -8.26 -1.80
N GLY A 173 -6.96 -9.29 -2.53
CA GLY A 173 -7.09 -9.29 -4.00
C GLY A 173 -8.29 -8.49 -4.53
N ASN A 174 -9.18 -7.97 -3.67
CA ASN A 174 -10.13 -6.93 -4.06
C ASN A 174 -9.40 -5.59 -3.96
N ILE A 175 -9.24 -4.85 -5.06
CA ILE A 175 -8.36 -3.67 -5.07
C ILE A 175 -9.08 -2.46 -5.68
N VAL A 176 -9.01 -1.32 -4.98
CA VAL A 176 -9.37 0.00 -5.49
C VAL A 176 -8.09 0.75 -5.83
N CYS A 177 -7.88 1.02 -7.11
CA CYS A 177 -6.81 1.90 -7.59
C CYS A 177 -7.35 3.34 -7.69
N CYS A 178 -6.96 4.19 -6.73
CA CYS A 178 -7.40 5.58 -6.62
C CYS A 178 -6.51 6.48 -7.49
N GLN A 179 -7.10 7.27 -8.37
CA GLN A 179 -6.31 8.13 -9.25
C GLN A 179 -7.03 9.43 -9.60
N PRO A 180 -6.30 10.53 -9.83
CA PRO A 180 -6.88 11.69 -10.53
C PRO A 180 -7.12 11.34 -11.99
N PHE A 181 -8.13 11.95 -12.60
CA PHE A 181 -8.37 11.81 -14.04
C PHE A 181 -7.14 12.26 -14.84
N ALA A 182 -6.79 11.50 -15.88
CA ALA A 182 -5.64 11.77 -16.74
C ALA A 182 -4.27 11.76 -16.04
N CYS A 183 -4.14 11.24 -14.83
CA CYS A 183 -2.84 10.98 -14.23
C CYS A 183 -2.10 9.90 -15.03
N LEU A 184 -1.14 10.33 -15.86
CA LEU A 184 -0.48 9.45 -16.83
C LEU A 184 0.14 8.18 -16.18
N PRO A 185 0.95 8.29 -15.11
CA PRO A 185 1.53 7.10 -14.48
C PRO A 185 0.46 6.11 -14.00
N ASN A 186 -0.59 6.60 -13.33
CA ASN A 186 -1.67 5.75 -12.84
C ASN A 186 -2.47 5.09 -13.95
N HIS A 187 -2.64 5.77 -15.10
CA HIS A 187 -3.31 5.18 -16.25
C HIS A 187 -2.47 4.09 -16.92
N ILE A 188 -1.14 4.21 -16.92
CA ILE A 188 -0.23 3.23 -17.53
C ILE A 188 -0.02 2.03 -16.60
N VAL A 189 0.51 2.25 -15.39
CA VAL A 189 0.96 1.18 -14.47
C VAL A 189 -0.04 0.83 -13.37
N GLY A 190 -1.17 1.51 -13.33
CA GLY A 190 -2.32 1.19 -12.48
C GLY A 190 -3.44 0.59 -13.32
N LYS A 191 -4.25 1.44 -13.94
CA LYS A 191 -5.40 1.03 -14.75
C LYS A 191 -5.01 0.18 -15.97
N GLY A 192 -3.91 0.52 -16.64
CA GLY A 192 -3.46 -0.14 -17.87
C GLY A 192 -3.05 -1.60 -17.69
N VAL A 193 -2.59 -1.98 -16.49
CA VAL A 193 -2.15 -3.35 -16.19
C VAL A 193 -3.24 -4.26 -15.61
N ILE A 194 -4.45 -3.73 -15.37
CA ILE A 194 -5.54 -4.50 -14.73
C ILE A 194 -5.89 -5.75 -15.53
N LYS A 195 -5.85 -5.69 -16.85
CA LYS A 195 -6.14 -6.86 -17.72
C LYS A 195 -5.11 -7.96 -17.52
N GLU A 196 -3.84 -7.61 -17.51
CA GLU A 196 -2.72 -8.53 -17.34
C GLU A 196 -2.71 -9.09 -15.91
N LEU A 197 -2.99 -8.27 -14.90
CA LEU A 197 -3.14 -8.72 -13.52
C LEU A 197 -4.27 -9.75 -13.37
N ARG A 198 -5.43 -9.52 -13.99
CA ARG A 198 -6.54 -10.47 -13.96
C ARG A 198 -6.24 -11.75 -14.74
N ALA A 199 -5.41 -11.70 -15.78
CA ALA A 199 -4.96 -12.88 -16.50
C ALA A 199 -3.99 -13.71 -15.65
N ALA A 200 -3.09 -13.06 -14.89
CA ALA A 200 -2.16 -13.72 -13.98
C ALA A 200 -2.82 -14.20 -12.67
N PHE A 201 -3.82 -13.45 -12.19
CA PHE A 201 -4.56 -13.71 -10.96
C PHE A 201 -6.07 -13.64 -11.22
N PRO A 202 -6.69 -14.73 -11.71
CA PRO A 202 -8.10 -14.72 -12.13
C PRO A 202 -9.11 -14.37 -11.04
N GLU A 203 -8.76 -14.60 -9.78
CA GLU A 203 -9.56 -14.24 -8.59
C GLU A 203 -9.46 -12.75 -8.23
N ALA A 204 -8.52 -12.00 -8.80
CA ALA A 204 -8.32 -10.59 -8.47
C ALA A 204 -9.48 -9.73 -9.00
N ASN A 205 -10.07 -8.96 -8.09
CA ASN A 205 -11.20 -8.09 -8.33
C ASN A 205 -10.76 -6.62 -8.23
N ILE A 206 -10.19 -6.09 -9.31
CA ILE A 206 -9.51 -4.78 -9.34
C ILE A 206 -10.37 -3.76 -10.08
N ILE A 207 -10.57 -2.58 -9.49
CA ILE A 207 -11.19 -1.43 -10.14
C ILE A 207 -10.28 -0.21 -10.07
N ALA A 208 -10.33 0.64 -11.09
CA ALA A 208 -9.75 1.97 -11.03
C ALA A 208 -10.87 3.01 -10.81
N VAL A 209 -10.67 3.94 -9.89
CA VAL A 209 -11.63 4.99 -9.55
C VAL A 209 -10.95 6.35 -9.69
N ASP A 210 -11.53 7.20 -10.55
CA ASP A 210 -11.04 8.55 -10.76
C ASP A 210 -11.66 9.49 -9.71
N TYR A 211 -10.80 10.25 -9.01
CA TYR A 211 -11.17 11.22 -7.98
C TYR A 211 -10.78 12.63 -8.45
N ASP A 212 -11.74 13.34 -8.97
CA ASP A 212 -11.59 14.74 -9.45
C ASP A 212 -12.74 15.60 -8.93
N PRO A 213 -12.54 16.91 -8.79
CA PRO A 213 -13.62 17.81 -8.35
C PRO A 213 -14.85 17.79 -9.24
N GLY A 214 -14.71 17.44 -10.52
CA GLY A 214 -15.80 17.30 -11.49
C GLY A 214 -16.32 15.87 -11.66
N ALA A 215 -15.73 14.88 -10.99
CA ALA A 215 -16.16 13.50 -11.11
C ALA A 215 -17.46 13.25 -10.33
N SER A 216 -18.32 12.39 -10.87
CA SER A 216 -19.56 12.01 -10.21
C SER A 216 -19.30 11.09 -9.03
N GLU A 217 -19.52 11.58 -7.82
CA GLU A 217 -19.43 10.80 -6.57
C GLU A 217 -20.33 9.56 -6.63
N VAL A 218 -21.52 9.67 -7.22
CA VAL A 218 -22.45 8.55 -7.41
C VAL A 218 -21.81 7.45 -8.28
N ASN A 219 -21.10 7.81 -9.34
CA ASN A 219 -20.43 6.84 -10.19
C ASN A 219 -19.28 6.14 -9.46
N GLN A 220 -18.51 6.88 -8.64
CA GLN A 220 -17.44 6.33 -7.81
C GLN A 220 -18.03 5.33 -6.82
N LEU A 221 -19.08 5.72 -6.09
CA LEU A 221 -19.78 4.89 -5.12
C LEU A 221 -20.35 3.61 -5.76
N ASN A 222 -21.01 3.72 -6.91
CA ASN A 222 -21.59 2.58 -7.62
C ASN A 222 -20.50 1.56 -8.04
N ARG A 223 -19.36 2.03 -8.50
CA ARG A 223 -18.23 1.15 -8.87
C ARG A 223 -17.67 0.41 -7.67
N ILE A 224 -17.50 1.11 -6.53
CA ILE A 224 -17.03 0.52 -5.28
C ILE A 224 -18.03 -0.51 -4.76
N LYS A 225 -19.33 -0.19 -4.73
CA LYS A 225 -20.38 -1.13 -4.30
C LYS A 225 -20.47 -2.37 -5.18
N LEU A 226 -20.31 -2.22 -6.49
CA LEU A 226 -20.28 -3.37 -7.41
C LEU A 226 -19.06 -4.27 -7.15
N MET A 227 -17.89 -3.68 -6.90
CA MET A 227 -16.69 -4.43 -6.51
C MET A 227 -16.91 -5.16 -5.18
N LEU A 228 -17.49 -4.51 -4.17
CA LEU A 228 -17.80 -5.10 -2.87
C LEU A 228 -18.82 -6.24 -2.96
N ALA A 229 -19.84 -6.10 -3.82
CA ALA A 229 -20.79 -7.19 -4.07
C ALA A 229 -20.10 -8.44 -4.62
N THR A 230 -19.12 -8.25 -5.52
CA THR A 230 -18.28 -9.35 -6.03
C THR A 230 -17.38 -9.92 -4.94
N ALA A 231 -16.78 -9.07 -4.12
CA ALA A 231 -15.90 -9.46 -3.01
C ALA A 231 -16.63 -10.32 -1.97
N ASN A 232 -17.84 -9.92 -1.57
CA ASN A 232 -18.69 -10.70 -0.66
C ASN A 232 -19.07 -12.05 -1.24
N LYS A 233 -19.49 -12.10 -2.51
CA LYS A 233 -19.81 -13.36 -3.20
C LYS A 233 -18.60 -14.32 -3.28
N ASN A 234 -17.39 -13.78 -3.47
CA ASN A 234 -16.18 -14.59 -3.48
C ASN A 234 -15.84 -15.11 -2.08
N LEU A 235 -16.05 -14.31 -1.05
CA LEU A 235 -15.86 -14.73 0.34
C LEU A 235 -16.81 -15.88 0.70
N GLU A 236 -18.11 -15.77 0.42
CA GLU A 236 -19.10 -16.82 0.63
C GLU A 236 -18.75 -18.13 -0.07
N LYS A 237 -18.22 -18.06 -1.29
CA LYS A 237 -17.78 -19.25 -2.05
C LYS A 237 -16.54 -19.93 -1.44
N SER A 238 -15.69 -19.21 -0.73
CA SER A 238 -14.50 -19.76 -0.08
C SER A 238 -14.83 -20.47 1.24
N GLU A 239 -16.05 -20.26 1.76
CA GLU A 239 -16.54 -20.86 3.02
C GLU A 239 -17.37 -22.15 2.80
N ASN A 240 -17.81 -22.38 1.56
CA ASN A 240 -18.53 -23.59 1.15
C ASN A 240 -17.60 -24.56 0.42
#